data_0403d683932f326881360abaa6c17fad
#
_entry.id   0403d683932f326881360abaa6c17fad
#
_cell.length_a   1.000
_cell.length_b   1.000
_cell.length_c   1.000
_cell.angle_alpha   90.00
_cell.angle_beta   90.00
_cell.angle_gamma   90.00
#
_symmetry.space_group_name_H-M   'P 1'
#
loop_
_entity.id
_entity.type
_entity.pdbx_description
1 polymer ?
#
loop_
_entity_poly.entity_id
_entity_poly.type
_entity_poly.pdbx_seq_one_letter_code
_entity_poly.pdbx_strand_id
1 'polypeptide(L)'
;GNARRGDKKSPIMVGGGTIFGPKPRDFSYSMPKKAKRLAMKSILSMQAQSDRFTVIEDFTVESGKTKDLVKILNNFAKDERTVIILKDDDAKIKQAGRNLPKLSFLSYNRLRAHDLFYGRKIIVLESAVKNLSDFYAAEDKEAK
;
A
#
# COMPACT_ATOMS: atom_id res chain seq x y z
N GLY A 1 5.90 57.06 -34.59
CA GLY A 1 6.55 55.93 -35.09
C GLY A 1 6.64 54.74 -34.12
N ASN A 2 5.77 53.74 -34.31
CA ASN A 2 5.89 52.49 -33.59
C ASN A 2 6.80 51.50 -34.32
N ALA A 3 7.57 50.72 -33.57
CA ALA A 3 8.37 49.65 -34.15
C ALA A 3 7.48 48.63 -34.88
N ARG A 4 7.93 48.10 -36.02
CA ARG A 4 7.21 47.10 -36.81
C ARG A 4 7.29 45.69 -36.19
N ARG A 5 6.83 45.51 -34.96
CA ARG A 5 6.93 44.27 -34.18
C ARG A 5 5.62 43.45 -34.16
N GLY A 6 4.59 43.91 -34.88
CA GLY A 6 3.28 43.29 -34.86
C GLY A 6 2.51 43.55 -33.56
N ASP A 7 1.70 42.56 -33.13
CA ASP A 7 0.88 42.68 -31.93
C ASP A 7 1.73 42.67 -30.65
N LYS A 8 1.30 43.45 -29.65
CA LYS A 8 1.91 43.48 -28.30
C LYS A 8 1.80 42.11 -27.58
N LYS A 9 0.86 41.26 -27.98
CA LYS A 9 0.71 39.88 -27.47
C LYS A 9 1.61 38.85 -28.15
N SER A 10 2.46 39.30 -29.10
CA SER A 10 3.42 38.43 -29.77
C SER A 10 4.34 37.75 -28.73
N PRO A 11 4.65 36.46 -28.89
CA PRO A 11 5.52 35.70 -27.94
C PRO A 11 6.93 36.23 -27.84
N ILE A 12 7.35 37.09 -28.79
CA ILE A 12 8.67 37.77 -28.77
C ILE A 12 8.68 38.96 -27.78
N MET A 13 7.50 39.41 -27.36
CA MET A 13 7.38 40.57 -26.46
C MET A 13 7.38 40.12 -24.99
N VAL A 14 7.92 40.96 -24.12
CA VAL A 14 7.82 40.75 -22.66
C VAL A 14 6.33 40.77 -22.25
N GLY A 15 5.87 39.70 -21.59
CA GLY A 15 4.45 39.52 -21.25
C GLY A 15 3.57 39.05 -22.42
N GLY A 16 4.15 38.67 -23.56
CA GLY A 16 3.43 38.07 -24.68
C GLY A 16 2.96 36.63 -24.42
N GLY A 17 2.26 36.07 -25.40
CA GLY A 17 1.69 34.73 -25.31
C GLY A 17 2.75 33.62 -25.17
N THR A 18 2.47 32.62 -24.35
CA THR A 18 3.31 31.41 -24.21
C THR A 18 3.11 30.48 -25.38
N ILE A 19 4.12 30.23 -26.20
CA ILE A 19 4.02 29.31 -27.36
C ILE A 19 4.17 27.85 -26.92
N PHE A 20 5.17 27.57 -26.09
CA PHE A 20 5.46 26.24 -25.58
C PHE A 20 5.03 26.16 -24.11
N GLY A 21 3.71 26.15 -23.88
CA GLY A 21 3.15 25.95 -22.54
C GLY A 21 3.40 24.54 -22.00
N PRO A 22 3.19 24.31 -20.70
CA PRO A 22 3.33 23.00 -20.10
C PRO A 22 2.34 22.04 -20.73
N LYS A 23 2.85 20.88 -21.20
CA LYS A 23 2.03 19.80 -21.73
C LYS A 23 1.85 18.72 -20.66
N PRO A 24 0.66 18.10 -20.56
CA PRO A 24 0.48 16.92 -19.71
C PRO A 24 1.50 15.84 -20.07
N ARG A 25 2.24 15.37 -19.09
CA ARG A 25 3.21 14.28 -19.27
C ARG A 25 3.16 13.32 -18.10
N ASP A 26 3.49 12.08 -18.35
CA ASP A 26 3.68 11.09 -17.30
C ASP A 26 5.04 11.28 -16.62
N PHE A 27 5.02 11.41 -15.28
CA PHE A 27 6.21 11.50 -14.45
C PHE A 27 6.59 10.18 -13.80
N SER A 28 5.82 9.10 -14.08
CA SER A 28 6.10 7.80 -13.52
C SER A 28 7.41 7.22 -14.09
N TYR A 29 8.11 6.48 -13.25
CA TYR A 29 9.28 5.71 -13.65
C TYR A 29 9.26 4.34 -12.96
N SER A 30 9.84 3.33 -13.62
CA SER A 30 9.90 1.99 -13.06
C SER A 30 11.07 1.86 -12.08
N MET A 31 10.76 1.38 -10.87
CA MET A 31 11.78 1.05 -9.87
C MET A 31 12.27 -0.40 -10.07
N PRO A 32 13.58 -0.68 -9.95
CA PRO A 32 14.13 -2.03 -10.03
C PRO A 32 13.48 -2.99 -9.03
N LYS A 33 13.25 -4.25 -9.43
CA LYS A 33 12.60 -5.25 -8.58
C LYS A 33 13.35 -5.46 -7.26
N LYS A 34 14.69 -5.51 -7.29
CA LYS A 34 15.53 -5.66 -6.08
C LYS A 34 15.31 -4.52 -5.08
N ALA A 35 15.19 -3.27 -5.56
CA ALA A 35 14.93 -2.12 -4.68
C ALA A 35 13.55 -2.19 -4.03
N LYS A 36 12.50 -2.60 -4.77
CA LYS A 36 11.15 -2.81 -4.23
C LYS A 36 11.15 -3.88 -3.13
N ARG A 37 11.84 -5.00 -3.34
CA ARG A 37 11.95 -6.10 -2.37
C ARG A 37 12.68 -5.65 -1.10
N LEU A 38 13.80 -4.96 -1.26
CA LEU A 38 14.55 -4.43 -0.11
C LEU A 38 13.70 -3.46 0.72
N ALA A 39 12.95 -2.57 0.07
CA ALA A 39 12.04 -1.66 0.76
C ALA A 39 10.96 -2.41 1.56
N MET A 40 10.37 -3.47 0.99
CA MET A 40 9.37 -4.28 1.70
C MET A 40 9.96 -4.98 2.92
N LYS A 41 11.15 -5.58 2.80
CA LYS A 41 11.86 -6.20 3.93
C LYS A 41 12.17 -5.18 5.02
N SER A 42 12.61 -3.99 4.66
CA SER A 42 12.88 -2.89 5.60
C SER A 42 11.62 -2.45 6.35
N ILE A 43 10.48 -2.34 5.66
CA ILE A 43 9.21 -1.99 6.29
C ILE A 43 8.78 -3.08 7.28
N LEU A 44 8.84 -4.35 6.90
CA LEU A 44 8.48 -5.46 7.79
C LEU A 44 9.37 -5.51 9.04
N SER A 45 10.69 -5.32 8.88
CA SER A 45 11.63 -5.26 10.00
C SER A 45 11.33 -4.08 10.94
N MET A 46 11.04 -2.90 10.39
CA MET A 46 10.69 -1.72 11.16
C MET A 46 9.40 -1.92 11.96
N GLN A 47 8.38 -2.54 11.36
CA GLN A 47 7.12 -2.80 12.05
C GLN A 47 7.27 -3.88 13.13
N ALA A 48 8.12 -4.88 12.91
CA ALA A 48 8.44 -5.89 13.93
C ALA A 48 9.18 -5.28 15.13
N GLN A 49 10.15 -4.39 14.88
CA GLN A 49 10.86 -3.67 15.94
C GLN A 49 9.97 -2.74 16.78
N SER A 50 8.88 -2.26 16.18
CA SER A 50 7.93 -1.34 16.84
C SER A 50 6.82 -2.08 17.61
N ASP A 51 6.87 -3.40 17.78
CA ASP A 51 5.85 -4.25 18.42
C ASP A 51 4.44 -4.10 17.84
N ARG A 52 4.37 -3.67 16.57
CA ARG A 52 3.09 -3.50 15.86
C ARG A 52 2.64 -4.76 15.14
N PHE A 53 3.50 -5.76 15.10
CA PHE A 53 3.26 -7.03 14.44
C PHE A 53 2.68 -8.03 15.43
N THR A 54 1.50 -8.58 15.13
CA THR A 54 0.84 -9.57 15.99
C THR A 54 0.46 -10.76 15.13
N VAL A 55 0.88 -11.95 15.53
CA VAL A 55 0.46 -13.20 14.89
C VAL A 55 -0.72 -13.77 15.65
N ILE A 56 -1.77 -14.17 14.94
CA ILE A 56 -2.95 -14.83 15.49
C ILE A 56 -3.22 -16.13 14.76
N GLU A 57 -3.90 -17.05 15.45
CA GLU A 57 -4.43 -18.26 14.84
C GLU A 57 -5.38 -17.93 13.69
N ASP A 58 -5.50 -18.84 12.76
CA ASP A 58 -6.41 -18.67 11.63
C ASP A 58 -7.86 -18.64 12.11
N PHE A 59 -8.59 -17.61 11.72
CA PHE A 59 -10.00 -17.47 12.00
C PHE A 59 -10.79 -17.18 10.73
N THR A 60 -12.04 -17.58 10.71
CA THR A 60 -13.00 -17.24 9.66
C THR A 60 -14.26 -16.63 10.27
N VAL A 61 -14.94 -15.78 9.51
CA VAL A 61 -16.22 -15.18 9.91
C VAL A 61 -17.32 -15.79 9.07
N GLU A 62 -17.88 -16.93 9.54
CA GLU A 62 -18.89 -17.67 8.79
C GLU A 62 -20.12 -16.82 8.43
N SER A 63 -20.51 -15.91 9.33
CA SER A 63 -21.66 -15.02 9.15
C SER A 63 -21.44 -13.95 8.08
N GLY A 64 -20.17 -13.62 7.73
CA GLY A 64 -19.83 -12.49 6.85
C GLY A 64 -20.27 -11.11 7.36
N LYS A 65 -20.68 -11.02 8.65
CA LYS A 65 -21.18 -9.76 9.23
C LYS A 65 -20.04 -8.94 9.84
N THR A 66 -20.08 -7.63 9.59
CA THR A 66 -19.11 -6.67 10.15
C THR A 66 -19.07 -6.67 11.67
N LYS A 67 -20.24 -6.85 12.32
CA LYS A 67 -20.36 -6.86 13.79
C LYS A 67 -19.50 -7.95 14.44
N ASP A 68 -19.45 -9.13 13.88
CA ASP A 68 -18.71 -10.26 14.43
C ASP A 68 -17.19 -10.06 14.21
N LEU A 69 -16.79 -9.56 13.04
CA LEU A 69 -15.42 -9.20 12.79
C LEU A 69 -14.91 -8.09 13.74
N VAL A 70 -15.72 -7.06 13.98
CA VAL A 70 -15.38 -5.97 14.91
C VAL A 70 -15.18 -6.48 16.33
N LYS A 71 -15.99 -7.43 16.80
CA LYS A 71 -15.81 -8.04 18.12
C LYS A 71 -14.44 -8.72 18.25
N ILE A 72 -14.02 -9.46 17.21
CA ILE A 72 -12.71 -10.11 17.18
C ILE A 72 -11.60 -9.07 17.20
N LEU A 73 -11.71 -8.06 16.32
CA LEU A 73 -10.67 -7.02 16.18
C LEU A 73 -10.51 -6.15 17.43
N ASN A 74 -11.57 -5.88 18.17
CA ASN A 74 -11.51 -5.07 19.40
C ASN A 74 -10.63 -5.69 20.49
N ASN A 75 -10.37 -7.00 20.43
CA ASN A 75 -9.44 -7.66 21.34
C ASN A 75 -7.98 -7.33 21.02
N PHE A 76 -7.65 -6.99 19.77
CA PHE A 76 -6.28 -6.80 19.29
C PHE A 76 -5.97 -5.35 18.92
N ALA A 77 -6.95 -4.63 18.37
CA ALA A 77 -6.75 -3.26 17.86
C ALA A 77 -8.02 -2.42 18.09
N LYS A 78 -7.97 -1.55 19.07
CA LYS A 78 -9.07 -0.64 19.40
C LYS A 78 -9.01 0.58 18.49
N ASP A 79 -9.88 0.61 17.46
CA ASP A 79 -10.12 1.77 16.56
C ASP A 79 -8.86 2.35 15.87
N GLU A 80 -7.83 1.54 15.69
CA GLU A 80 -6.60 1.91 14.98
C GLU A 80 -6.60 1.43 13.53
N ARG A 81 -5.78 2.07 12.70
CA ARG A 81 -5.58 1.61 11.31
C ARG A 81 -4.88 0.25 11.32
N THR A 82 -5.65 -0.79 11.02
CA THR A 82 -5.23 -2.19 11.12
C THR A 82 -5.09 -2.81 9.73
N VAL A 83 -4.02 -3.55 9.52
CA VAL A 83 -3.78 -4.33 8.31
C VAL A 83 -3.81 -5.80 8.67
N ILE A 84 -4.63 -6.59 7.98
CA ILE A 84 -4.68 -8.05 8.16
C ILE A 84 -4.04 -8.72 6.95
N ILE A 85 -3.05 -9.58 7.20
CA ILE A 85 -2.39 -10.37 6.17
C ILE A 85 -2.97 -11.78 6.19
N LEU A 86 -3.57 -12.17 5.06
CA LEU A 86 -4.21 -13.46 4.84
C LEU A 86 -3.33 -14.34 3.95
N LYS A 87 -3.47 -15.66 4.10
CA LYS A 87 -2.88 -16.63 3.19
C LYS A 87 -3.59 -16.61 1.84
N ASP A 88 -4.91 -16.74 1.88
CA ASP A 88 -5.78 -16.84 0.71
C ASP A 88 -6.83 -15.73 0.68
N ASP A 89 -7.53 -15.60 -0.43
CA ASP A 89 -8.65 -14.67 -0.59
C ASP A 89 -9.92 -15.22 0.07
N ASP A 90 -9.99 -15.14 1.42
CA ASP A 90 -11.24 -15.46 2.13
C ASP A 90 -12.29 -14.37 1.84
N ALA A 91 -13.26 -14.76 0.98
CA ALA A 91 -14.33 -13.86 0.55
C ALA A 91 -15.20 -13.40 1.72
N LYS A 92 -15.45 -14.26 2.73
CA LYS A 92 -16.30 -13.93 3.87
C LYS A 92 -15.65 -12.91 4.79
N ILE A 93 -14.37 -13.07 5.11
CA ILE A 93 -13.63 -12.09 5.91
C ILE A 93 -13.55 -10.74 5.18
N LYS A 94 -13.26 -10.75 3.88
CA LYS A 94 -13.22 -9.53 3.07
C LYS A 94 -14.58 -8.85 2.99
N GLN A 95 -15.67 -9.62 2.84
CA GLN A 95 -17.04 -9.10 2.86
C GLN A 95 -17.36 -8.43 4.20
N ALA A 96 -17.02 -9.10 5.32
CA ALA A 96 -17.24 -8.57 6.65
C ALA A 96 -16.48 -7.26 6.92
N GLY A 97 -15.25 -7.12 6.39
CA GLY A 97 -14.40 -5.97 6.64
C GLY A 97 -14.49 -4.84 5.63
N ARG A 98 -15.14 -5.04 4.48
CA ARG A 98 -15.21 -4.06 3.37
C ARG A 98 -15.74 -2.68 3.79
N ASN A 99 -16.65 -2.64 4.75
CA ASN A 99 -17.26 -1.40 5.24
C ASN A 99 -16.44 -0.70 6.33
N LEU A 100 -15.31 -1.26 6.77
CA LEU A 100 -14.49 -0.68 7.82
C LEU A 100 -13.36 0.16 7.21
N PRO A 101 -13.41 1.51 7.30
CA PRO A 101 -12.45 2.39 6.61
C PRO A 101 -11.02 2.28 7.16
N LYS A 102 -10.87 1.86 8.41
CA LYS A 102 -9.55 1.70 9.08
C LYS A 102 -8.94 0.31 8.91
N LEU A 103 -9.62 -0.60 8.20
CA LEU A 103 -9.20 -1.97 8.00
C LEU A 103 -8.78 -2.21 6.55
N SER A 104 -7.60 -2.78 6.36
CA SER A 104 -7.10 -3.19 5.05
C SER A 104 -6.74 -4.67 5.07
N PHE A 105 -7.12 -5.39 4.01
CA PHE A 105 -6.72 -6.78 3.81
C PHE A 105 -5.64 -6.89 2.75
N LEU A 106 -4.61 -7.66 3.04
CA LEU A 106 -3.53 -7.95 2.11
C LEU A 106 -3.31 -9.47 2.06
N SER A 107 -2.99 -9.98 0.86
CA SER A 107 -2.50 -11.35 0.72
C SER A 107 -0.97 -11.35 0.88
N TYR A 108 -0.40 -12.46 1.38
CA TYR A 108 1.04 -12.59 1.63
C TYR A 108 1.91 -12.31 0.39
N ASN A 109 1.41 -12.60 -0.82
CA ASN A 109 2.10 -12.41 -2.10
C ASN A 109 1.88 -11.03 -2.74
N ARG A 110 0.93 -10.24 -2.22
CA ARG A 110 0.54 -8.91 -2.75
C ARG A 110 0.53 -7.85 -1.66
N LEU A 111 1.64 -7.74 -0.94
CA LEU A 111 1.78 -6.72 0.07
C LEU A 111 1.91 -5.33 -0.55
N ARG A 112 1.23 -4.35 0.04
CA ARG A 112 1.34 -2.94 -0.33
C ARG A 112 2.17 -2.20 0.71
N ALA A 113 3.30 -1.63 0.27
CA ALA A 113 4.22 -0.89 1.15
C ALA A 113 3.53 0.25 1.89
N HIS A 114 2.66 1.00 1.22
CA HIS A 114 1.89 2.09 1.80
C HIS A 114 1.01 1.65 2.99
N ASP A 115 0.27 0.55 2.83
CA ASP A 115 -0.63 0.07 3.89
C ASP A 115 0.16 -0.44 5.10
N LEU A 116 1.27 -1.14 4.86
CA LEU A 116 2.14 -1.62 5.93
C LEU A 116 2.85 -0.48 6.66
N PHE A 117 3.34 0.52 5.94
CA PHE A 117 4.07 1.64 6.53
C PHE A 117 3.18 2.52 7.41
N TYR A 118 1.96 2.84 6.94
CA TYR A 118 1.01 3.68 7.67
C TYR A 118 0.07 2.88 8.60
N GLY A 119 0.13 1.55 8.57
CA GLY A 119 -0.59 0.68 9.50
C GLY A 119 -0.06 0.86 10.93
N ARG A 120 -0.95 1.04 11.88
CA ARG A 120 -0.57 1.09 13.30
C ARG A 120 -0.54 -0.28 13.94
N LYS A 121 -1.35 -1.19 13.45
CA LYS A 121 -1.36 -2.58 13.89
C LYS A 121 -1.37 -3.51 12.67
N ILE A 122 -0.48 -4.47 12.64
CA ILE A 122 -0.39 -5.48 11.58
C ILE A 122 -0.70 -6.83 12.20
N ILE A 123 -1.76 -7.44 11.74
CA ILE A 123 -2.22 -8.75 12.18
C ILE A 123 -1.91 -9.74 11.08
N VAL A 124 -1.20 -10.80 11.39
CA VAL A 124 -0.84 -11.84 10.43
C VAL A 124 -1.44 -13.16 10.90
N LEU A 125 -2.11 -13.85 10.01
CA LEU A 125 -2.60 -15.18 10.29
C LEU A 125 -1.43 -16.19 10.29
N GLU A 126 -1.47 -17.20 11.15
CA GLU A 126 -0.41 -18.20 11.29
C GLU A 126 -0.06 -18.86 9.94
N SER A 127 -1.07 -19.25 9.18
CA SER A 127 -0.89 -19.84 7.86
C SER A 127 -0.19 -18.88 6.87
N ALA A 128 -0.42 -17.58 7.00
CA ALA A 128 0.19 -16.56 6.16
C ALA A 128 1.66 -16.32 6.52
N VAL A 129 2.08 -16.49 7.77
CA VAL A 129 3.48 -16.28 8.22
C VAL A 129 4.44 -17.22 7.49
N LYS A 130 4.11 -18.51 7.45
CA LYS A 130 4.94 -19.52 6.78
C LYS A 130 5.10 -19.20 5.30
N ASN A 131 3.99 -18.91 4.62
CA ASN A 131 4.00 -18.57 3.20
C ASN A 131 4.74 -17.25 2.91
N LEU A 132 4.66 -16.27 3.81
CA LEU A 132 5.37 -15.00 3.71
C LEU A 132 6.88 -15.21 3.81
N SER A 133 7.34 -16.03 4.77
CA SER A 133 8.76 -16.34 4.94
C SER A 133 9.33 -17.07 3.73
N ASP A 134 8.61 -18.06 3.21
CA ASP A 134 9.02 -18.83 2.03
C ASP A 134 9.07 -17.95 0.77
N PHE A 135 8.09 -17.06 0.59
CA PHE A 135 8.03 -16.13 -0.54
C PHE A 135 9.26 -15.21 -0.58
N TYR A 136 9.63 -14.59 0.54
CA TYR A 136 10.78 -13.70 0.60
C TYR A 136 12.13 -14.43 0.64
N ALA A 137 12.19 -15.68 1.16
CA ALA A 137 13.39 -16.49 1.15
C ALA A 137 13.68 -17.10 -0.24
N ALA A 138 12.67 -17.52 -0.98
CA ALA A 138 12.81 -18.02 -2.35
C ALA A 138 13.33 -16.94 -3.30
N GLU A 139 12.84 -15.71 -3.16
CA GLU A 139 13.28 -14.58 -3.97
C GLU A 139 14.75 -14.19 -3.78
N ASP A 140 15.35 -14.47 -2.63
CA ASP A 140 16.79 -14.22 -2.40
C ASP A 140 17.68 -15.23 -3.14
N LYS A 141 17.16 -16.42 -3.44
CA LYS A 141 17.89 -17.45 -4.22
C LYS A 141 17.91 -17.14 -5.71
N GLU A 142 16.86 -16.52 -6.26
CA GLU A 142 16.81 -16.10 -7.67
C GLU A 142 17.63 -14.83 -7.94
N ALA A 143 18.04 -14.11 -6.90
CA ALA A 143 18.78 -12.86 -7.04
C ALA A 143 20.30 -13.03 -7.05
N LYS A 144 20.81 -14.27 -6.84
CA LYS A 144 22.22 -14.66 -6.96
C LYS A 144 22.49 -15.21 -8.35
#